data_a6088ff57c136d8aad80510c99eb7153
#
_entry.id   a6088ff57c136d8aad80510c99eb7153
#
_cell.length_a   1.000
_cell.length_b   1.000
_cell.length_c   1.000
_cell.angle_alpha   90.00
_cell.angle_beta   90.00
_cell.angle_gamma   90.00
#
_symmetry.space_group_name_H-M   'P 1'
#
loop_
_entity.id
_entity.type
_entity.pdbx_description
1 polymer ?
#
loop_
_entity_poly.entity_id
_entity_poly.type
_entity_poly.pdbx_seq_one_letter_code
_entity_poly.pdbx_strand_id
1 'polypeptide(L)'
;IARLKRLGKIRTSETYTAALRSFSGFMNDKEVLFDQLNADLIAEYEAYLKGRGNSPNTVSFYMRILKAVYNRAVEDGLTEQRHPFKSVYTGVEKTLKRAISLNDLKHIKGLDLSLKPNLDFARDMFLFCFYTRGMSFIDMAYLRKKDLQNGILSYRRRKTGQQLFIKWERCMQEIVDKYPINETEYLLPIITKRDEDYRKQYTNELHRVNHLLKKIGKQLDLPILLTMYVGRHSWASIAKSRNVPISVISEGMGHDSENTTQIYLASLDTSVVDKANKKILDLL
;
A
#
# COMPACT_ATOMS: atom_id res chain seq x y z
N ILE A 1 -0.23 -5.76 22.59
CA ILE A 1 -0.50 -4.44 21.96
C ILE A 1 0.32 -3.36 22.64
N ALA A 2 0.27 -3.21 23.99
CA ALA A 2 1.03 -2.20 24.74
C ALA A 2 2.55 -2.25 24.45
N ARG A 3 3.13 -3.46 24.42
CA ARG A 3 4.55 -3.68 24.09
C ARG A 3 4.89 -3.15 22.68
N LEU A 4 4.04 -3.40 21.67
CA LEU A 4 4.26 -2.90 20.31
C LEU A 4 4.24 -1.38 20.26
N LYS A 5 3.34 -0.73 21.00
CA LYS A 5 3.29 0.74 21.10
C LYS A 5 4.57 1.30 21.73
N ARG A 6 5.05 0.71 22.84
CA ARG A 6 6.31 1.12 23.49
C ARG A 6 7.54 0.97 22.57
N LEU A 7 7.53 -0.05 21.70
CA LEU A 7 8.56 -0.28 20.68
C LEU A 7 8.42 0.60 19.44
N GLY A 8 7.50 1.59 19.43
CA GLY A 8 7.25 2.46 18.28
C GLY A 8 6.59 1.77 17.08
N LYS A 9 6.19 0.49 17.21
CA LYS A 9 5.54 -0.29 16.14
C LYS A 9 4.04 0.01 16.07
N ILE A 10 3.69 1.29 15.93
CA ILE A 10 2.32 1.78 16.02
C ILE A 10 1.40 1.10 15.02
N ARG A 11 1.78 1.03 13.72
CA ARG A 11 0.96 0.38 12.70
C ARG A 11 0.70 -1.09 13.00
N THR A 12 1.71 -1.81 13.46
CA THR A 12 1.56 -3.21 13.87
C THR A 12 0.60 -3.33 15.06
N SER A 13 0.69 -2.44 16.05
CA SER A 13 -0.22 -2.46 17.20
C SER A 13 -1.69 -2.23 16.80
N GLU A 14 -1.94 -1.37 15.80
CA GLU A 14 -3.29 -1.14 15.25
C GLU A 14 -3.84 -2.39 14.55
N THR A 15 -3.02 -3.09 13.77
CA THR A 15 -3.45 -4.33 13.11
C THR A 15 -3.76 -5.43 14.11
N TYR A 16 -2.97 -5.56 15.16
CA TYR A 16 -3.26 -6.51 16.27
C TYR A 16 -4.53 -6.11 17.02
N THR A 17 -4.75 -4.81 17.25
CA THR A 17 -5.99 -4.32 17.87
C THR A 17 -7.21 -4.65 17.02
N ALA A 18 -7.13 -4.49 15.69
CA ALA A 18 -8.23 -4.80 14.79
C ALA A 18 -8.56 -6.31 14.79
N ALA A 19 -7.54 -7.17 14.75
CA ALA A 19 -7.72 -8.62 14.81
C ALA A 19 -8.34 -9.06 16.17
N LEU A 20 -7.85 -8.50 17.27
CA LEU A 20 -8.37 -8.79 18.60
C LEU A 20 -9.83 -8.35 18.74
N ARG A 21 -10.19 -7.15 18.31
CA ARG A 21 -11.59 -6.67 18.32
C ARG A 21 -12.51 -7.58 17.50
N SER A 22 -12.04 -8.04 16.34
CA SER A 22 -12.82 -8.95 15.50
C SER A 22 -13.06 -10.28 16.19
N PHE A 23 -12.04 -10.83 16.83
CA PHE A 23 -12.14 -12.11 17.58
C PHE A 23 -12.98 -11.94 18.84
N SER A 24 -12.80 -10.88 19.62
CA SER A 24 -13.61 -10.53 20.81
C SER A 24 -15.09 -10.41 20.44
N GLY A 25 -15.42 -9.71 19.35
CA GLY A 25 -16.81 -9.61 18.85
C GLY A 25 -17.39 -10.97 18.43
N PHE A 26 -16.61 -11.88 17.85
CA PHE A 26 -17.04 -13.27 17.58
C PHE A 26 -17.34 -14.02 18.87
N MET A 27 -16.53 -13.84 19.90
CA MET A 27 -16.72 -14.46 21.23
C MET A 27 -17.79 -13.77 22.09
N ASN A 28 -18.49 -12.75 21.55
CA ASN A 28 -19.44 -11.91 22.32
C ASN A 28 -18.80 -11.31 23.60
N ASP A 29 -17.54 -10.85 23.45
CA ASP A 29 -16.73 -10.26 24.51
C ASP A 29 -16.47 -11.20 25.73
N LYS A 30 -16.69 -12.50 25.57
CA LYS A 30 -16.34 -13.48 26.58
C LYS A 30 -14.83 -13.64 26.67
N GLU A 31 -14.31 -13.78 27.89
CA GLU A 31 -12.91 -14.09 28.11
C GLU A 31 -12.59 -15.50 27.61
N VAL A 32 -11.47 -15.61 26.87
CA VAL A 32 -10.99 -16.89 26.30
C VAL A 32 -9.55 -17.10 26.72
N LEU A 33 -9.31 -18.18 27.43
CA LEU A 33 -7.97 -18.61 27.80
C LEU A 33 -7.25 -19.23 26.60
N PHE A 34 -5.92 -19.17 26.55
CA PHE A 34 -5.14 -19.76 25.47
C PHE A 34 -5.36 -21.27 25.32
N ASP A 35 -5.60 -21.98 26.42
CA ASP A 35 -5.88 -23.43 26.43
C ASP A 35 -7.23 -23.79 25.79
N GLN A 36 -8.13 -22.84 25.69
CA GLN A 36 -9.43 -22.99 25.03
C GLN A 36 -9.36 -22.78 23.53
N LEU A 37 -8.23 -22.22 23.02
CA LEU A 37 -8.02 -22.05 21.58
C LEU A 37 -7.70 -23.39 20.94
N ASN A 38 -8.72 -24.09 20.44
CA ASN A 38 -8.60 -25.34 19.71
C ASN A 38 -8.89 -25.17 18.21
N ALA A 39 -8.70 -26.23 17.43
CA ALA A 39 -8.88 -26.19 15.98
C ALA A 39 -10.32 -25.87 15.56
N ASP A 40 -11.30 -26.37 16.31
CA ASP A 40 -12.72 -26.18 16.01
C ASP A 40 -13.14 -24.73 16.21
N LEU A 41 -12.77 -24.12 17.34
CA LEU A 41 -13.03 -22.69 17.61
C LEU A 41 -12.41 -21.78 16.53
N ILE A 42 -11.21 -22.11 16.08
CA ILE A 42 -10.52 -21.32 15.05
C ILE A 42 -11.20 -21.53 13.67
N ALA A 43 -11.67 -22.73 13.36
CA ALA A 43 -12.44 -23.01 12.15
C ALA A 43 -13.81 -22.29 12.17
N GLU A 44 -14.50 -22.28 13.30
CA GLU A 44 -15.75 -21.52 13.49
C GLU A 44 -15.52 -20.00 13.27
N TYR A 45 -14.44 -19.47 13.83
CA TYR A 45 -14.08 -18.06 13.61
C TYR A 45 -13.75 -17.76 12.13
N GLU A 46 -13.07 -18.68 11.44
CA GLU A 46 -12.84 -18.56 9.98
C GLU A 46 -14.17 -18.51 9.22
N ALA A 47 -15.10 -19.41 9.53
CA ALA A 47 -16.43 -19.46 8.94
C ALA A 47 -17.23 -18.17 9.23
N TYR A 48 -17.19 -17.67 10.46
CA TYR A 48 -17.80 -16.41 10.85
C TYR A 48 -17.26 -15.23 10.01
N LEU A 49 -15.94 -15.13 9.82
CA LEU A 49 -15.35 -14.08 9.00
C LEU A 49 -15.77 -14.17 7.54
N LYS A 50 -15.83 -15.39 6.98
CA LYS A 50 -16.30 -15.64 5.60
C LYS A 50 -17.80 -15.29 5.46
N GLY A 51 -18.62 -15.66 6.42
CA GLY A 51 -20.04 -15.31 6.48
C GLY A 51 -20.34 -13.82 6.53
N ARG A 52 -19.39 -13.02 7.07
CA ARG A 52 -19.45 -11.55 7.03
C ARG A 52 -18.98 -10.93 5.70
N GLY A 53 -18.69 -11.72 4.70
CA GLY A 53 -18.24 -11.27 3.38
C GLY A 53 -16.79 -10.75 3.35
N ASN A 54 -15.95 -11.13 4.33
CA ASN A 54 -14.54 -10.78 4.29
C ASN A 54 -13.83 -11.51 3.16
N SER A 55 -12.93 -10.81 2.46
CA SER A 55 -12.09 -11.43 1.43
C SER A 55 -11.16 -12.49 2.04
N PRO A 56 -10.74 -13.52 1.26
CA PRO A 56 -9.83 -14.55 1.74
C PRO A 56 -8.53 -13.99 2.33
N ASN A 57 -7.98 -12.94 1.73
CA ASN A 57 -6.79 -12.26 2.26
C ASN A 57 -7.04 -11.54 3.60
N THR A 58 -8.25 -11.03 3.84
CA THR A 58 -8.63 -10.43 5.12
C THR A 58 -8.77 -11.52 6.18
N VAL A 59 -9.42 -12.63 5.85
CA VAL A 59 -9.55 -13.79 6.74
C VAL A 59 -8.17 -14.30 7.13
N SER A 60 -7.33 -14.60 6.14
CA SER A 60 -5.94 -15.05 6.36
C SER A 60 -5.13 -14.05 7.20
N PHE A 61 -5.32 -12.76 7.00
CA PHE A 61 -4.64 -11.73 7.78
C PHE A 61 -4.99 -11.82 9.27
N TYR A 62 -6.26 -11.99 9.63
CA TYR A 62 -6.68 -12.19 11.02
C TYR A 62 -6.15 -13.50 11.59
N MET A 63 -6.23 -14.59 10.82
CA MET A 63 -5.67 -15.89 11.26
C MET A 63 -4.17 -15.81 11.56
N ARG A 64 -3.38 -15.15 10.70
CA ARG A 64 -1.94 -14.97 10.91
C ARG A 64 -1.61 -14.17 12.17
N ILE A 65 -2.40 -13.13 12.46
CA ILE A 65 -2.20 -12.32 13.67
C ILE A 65 -2.51 -13.15 14.92
N LEU A 66 -3.66 -13.84 14.95
CA LEU A 66 -4.02 -14.68 16.09
C LEU A 66 -3.03 -15.82 16.29
N LYS A 67 -2.59 -16.47 15.20
CA LYS A 67 -1.52 -17.49 15.24
C LYS A 67 -0.23 -16.93 15.83
N ALA A 68 0.17 -15.72 15.46
CA ALA A 68 1.36 -15.09 16.00
C ALA A 68 1.22 -14.78 17.51
N VAL A 69 0.03 -14.38 17.95
CA VAL A 69 -0.27 -14.16 19.38
C VAL A 69 -0.23 -15.48 20.14
N TYR A 70 -0.87 -16.54 19.62
CA TYR A 70 -0.88 -17.87 20.22
C TYR A 70 0.53 -18.45 20.33
N ASN A 71 1.31 -18.46 19.24
CA ASN A 71 2.68 -18.97 19.27
C ASN A 71 3.54 -18.21 20.29
N ARG A 72 3.30 -16.92 20.45
CA ARG A 72 3.98 -16.15 21.49
C ARG A 72 3.58 -16.55 22.89
N ALA A 73 2.30 -16.86 23.12
CA ALA A 73 1.86 -17.38 24.41
C ALA A 73 2.51 -18.75 24.73
N VAL A 74 2.72 -19.59 23.72
CA VAL A 74 3.47 -20.84 23.84
C VAL A 74 4.94 -20.58 24.19
N GLU A 75 5.60 -19.65 23.47
CA GLU A 75 6.99 -19.25 23.76
C GLU A 75 7.16 -18.68 25.17
N ASP A 76 6.16 -17.92 25.64
CA ASP A 76 6.16 -17.33 26.99
C ASP A 76 5.69 -18.32 28.09
N GLY A 77 5.42 -19.62 27.77
CA GLY A 77 5.01 -20.67 28.70
C GLY A 77 3.58 -20.54 29.26
N LEU A 78 2.72 -19.73 28.59
CA LEU A 78 1.35 -19.51 29.05
C LEU A 78 0.37 -20.60 28.59
N THR A 79 0.74 -21.44 27.64
CA THR A 79 -0.03 -22.57 27.13
C THR A 79 0.89 -23.56 26.40
N GLU A 80 0.43 -24.80 26.18
CA GLU A 80 1.12 -25.77 25.36
C GLU A 80 0.81 -25.62 23.89
N GLN A 81 1.71 -26.07 22.99
CA GLN A 81 1.51 -26.05 21.55
C GLN A 81 0.52 -27.14 21.10
N ARG A 82 -0.69 -26.75 20.72
CA ARG A 82 -1.75 -27.62 20.19
C ARG A 82 -2.07 -27.42 18.72
N HIS A 83 -1.32 -26.54 18.03
CA HIS A 83 -1.47 -26.22 16.60
C HIS A 83 -2.90 -25.86 16.15
N PRO A 84 -3.65 -24.97 16.85
CA PRO A 84 -5.06 -24.70 16.54
C PRO A 84 -5.28 -24.05 15.16
N PHE A 85 -4.25 -23.51 14.54
CA PHE A 85 -4.32 -22.88 13.20
C PHE A 85 -3.88 -23.80 12.05
N LYS A 86 -3.75 -25.13 12.29
CA LYS A 86 -3.27 -26.08 11.26
C LYS A 86 -4.24 -26.19 10.08
N SER A 87 -5.55 -26.17 10.36
CA SER A 87 -6.62 -26.44 9.39
C SER A 87 -7.18 -25.19 8.70
N VAL A 88 -6.75 -23.97 9.10
CA VAL A 88 -7.27 -22.73 8.53
C VAL A 88 -6.28 -22.07 7.55
N TYR A 89 -6.82 -21.32 6.61
CA TYR A 89 -6.01 -20.67 5.60
C TYR A 89 -5.21 -19.48 6.16
N THR A 90 -3.92 -19.57 6.11
CA THR A 90 -2.98 -18.52 6.52
C THR A 90 -2.09 -18.03 5.38
N GLY A 91 -2.40 -18.41 4.12
CA GLY A 91 -1.68 -18.00 2.92
C GLY A 91 -2.04 -16.60 2.43
N VAL A 92 -1.61 -16.29 1.22
CA VAL A 92 -1.92 -15.04 0.54
C VAL A 92 -2.43 -15.38 -0.87
N GLU A 93 -3.70 -15.06 -1.15
CA GLU A 93 -4.24 -15.17 -2.49
C GLU A 93 -3.72 -14.07 -3.41
N LYS A 94 -3.49 -14.44 -4.65
CA LYS A 94 -3.15 -13.48 -5.70
C LYS A 94 -4.34 -12.54 -5.92
N THR A 95 -4.07 -11.24 -5.84
CA THR A 95 -5.07 -10.21 -6.15
C THR A 95 -4.79 -9.59 -7.50
N LEU A 96 -5.84 -9.24 -8.24
CA LEU A 96 -5.72 -8.47 -9.46
C LEU A 96 -4.98 -7.16 -9.19
N LYS A 97 -3.94 -6.89 -9.97
CA LYS A 97 -3.18 -5.66 -9.84
C LYS A 97 -3.93 -4.52 -10.52
N ARG A 98 -4.05 -3.42 -9.80
CA ARG A 98 -4.79 -2.24 -10.25
C ARG A 98 -3.80 -1.23 -10.83
N ALA A 99 -3.36 -1.46 -12.06
CA ALA A 99 -2.56 -0.49 -12.82
C ALA A 99 -3.42 0.13 -13.93
N ILE A 100 -3.14 1.38 -14.25
CA ILE A 100 -3.71 2.07 -15.42
C ILE A 100 -2.68 2.09 -16.55
N SER A 101 -3.17 2.25 -17.77
CA SER A 101 -2.33 2.38 -18.95
C SER A 101 -1.60 3.73 -18.99
N LEU A 102 -0.56 3.82 -19.85
CA LEU A 102 0.11 5.10 -20.11
C LEU A 102 -0.85 6.14 -20.72
N ASN A 103 -1.83 5.69 -21.50
CA ASN A 103 -2.82 6.57 -22.10
C ASN A 103 -3.75 7.16 -21.03
N ASP A 104 -4.24 6.33 -20.11
CA ASP A 104 -5.06 6.80 -18.98
C ASP A 104 -4.29 7.80 -18.11
N LEU A 105 -2.99 7.52 -17.87
CA LEU A 105 -2.13 8.45 -17.15
C LEU A 105 -2.01 9.81 -17.86
N LYS A 106 -1.90 9.81 -19.20
CA LYS A 106 -1.90 11.05 -20.01
C LYS A 106 -3.23 11.79 -19.90
N HIS A 107 -4.35 11.09 -19.92
CA HIS A 107 -5.68 11.69 -19.73
C HIS A 107 -5.80 12.31 -18.34
N ILE A 108 -5.36 11.62 -17.28
CA ILE A 108 -5.34 12.17 -15.90
C ILE A 108 -4.49 13.45 -15.86
N LYS A 109 -3.29 13.41 -16.45
CA LYS A 109 -2.38 14.57 -16.50
C LYS A 109 -3.01 15.75 -17.25
N GLY A 110 -3.71 15.50 -18.35
CA GLY A 110 -4.30 16.50 -19.24
C GLY A 110 -5.63 17.09 -18.75
N LEU A 111 -6.19 16.64 -17.62
CA LEU A 111 -7.44 17.20 -17.09
C LEU A 111 -7.25 18.68 -16.72
N ASP A 112 -8.14 19.53 -17.23
CA ASP A 112 -8.30 20.89 -16.70
C ASP A 112 -9.07 20.84 -15.37
N LEU A 113 -8.38 21.12 -14.30
CA LEU A 113 -8.90 21.16 -12.93
C LEU A 113 -8.69 22.51 -12.27
N SER A 114 -8.41 23.57 -13.06
CA SER A 114 -8.12 24.94 -12.59
C SER A 114 -9.21 25.48 -11.67
N LEU A 115 -10.48 25.15 -11.93
CA LEU A 115 -11.64 25.56 -11.13
C LEU A 115 -11.97 24.56 -10.00
N LYS A 116 -11.20 23.50 -9.84
CA LYS A 116 -11.44 22.42 -8.86
C LYS A 116 -10.18 22.12 -8.02
N PRO A 117 -9.72 23.05 -7.17
CA PRO A 117 -8.40 22.99 -6.53
C PRO A 117 -8.18 21.71 -5.71
N ASN A 118 -9.23 21.15 -5.11
CA ASN A 118 -9.12 19.88 -4.38
C ASN A 118 -8.85 18.67 -5.29
N LEU A 119 -9.52 18.61 -6.46
CA LEU A 119 -9.25 17.55 -7.45
C LEU A 119 -7.89 17.73 -8.08
N ASP A 120 -7.51 18.96 -8.35
CA ASP A 120 -6.21 19.35 -8.88
C ASP A 120 -5.07 18.89 -7.96
N PHE A 121 -5.19 19.17 -6.65
CA PHE A 121 -4.26 18.66 -5.65
C PHE A 121 -4.16 17.13 -5.63
N ALA A 122 -5.30 16.44 -5.66
CA ALA A 122 -5.30 14.97 -5.65
C ALA A 122 -4.63 14.39 -6.90
N ARG A 123 -4.89 14.97 -8.08
CA ARG A 123 -4.21 14.62 -9.33
C ARG A 123 -2.71 14.84 -9.21
N ASP A 124 -2.27 15.98 -8.71
CA ASP A 124 -0.86 16.33 -8.59
C ASP A 124 -0.12 15.41 -7.63
N MET A 125 -0.73 15.02 -6.51
CA MET A 125 -0.16 14.00 -5.60
C MET A 125 -0.04 12.64 -6.28
N PHE A 126 -1.02 12.25 -7.10
CA PHE A 126 -0.97 11.02 -7.88
C PHE A 126 0.16 11.05 -8.92
N LEU A 127 0.30 12.15 -9.64
CA LEU A 127 1.37 12.34 -10.62
C LEU A 127 2.74 12.40 -9.96
N PHE A 128 2.86 13.08 -8.82
CA PHE A 128 4.11 13.11 -8.05
C PHE A 128 4.54 11.71 -7.59
N CYS A 129 3.59 10.90 -7.09
CA CYS A 129 3.84 9.49 -6.80
C CYS A 129 4.41 8.76 -8.02
N PHE A 130 3.79 8.94 -9.19
CA PHE A 130 4.25 8.30 -10.41
C PHE A 130 5.64 8.80 -10.84
N TYR A 131 5.88 10.10 -10.85
CA TYR A 131 7.17 10.70 -11.23
C TYR A 131 8.32 10.27 -10.30
N THR A 132 8.01 10.04 -9.02
CA THR A 132 8.96 9.57 -8.03
C THR A 132 9.03 8.03 -7.94
N ARG A 133 8.83 7.32 -9.06
CA ARG A 133 8.94 5.84 -9.18
C ARG A 133 7.96 5.08 -8.28
N GLY A 134 6.78 5.63 -8.09
CA GLY A 134 5.75 5.03 -7.22
C GLY A 134 6.03 5.22 -5.73
N MET A 135 6.59 6.36 -5.32
CA MET A 135 6.76 6.70 -3.91
C MET A 135 5.46 6.55 -3.13
N SER A 136 5.50 5.93 -1.97
CA SER A 136 4.30 5.76 -1.15
C SER A 136 3.83 7.10 -0.57
N PHE A 137 2.52 7.25 -0.36
CA PHE A 137 1.96 8.51 0.14
C PHE A 137 2.53 8.90 1.52
N ILE A 138 2.85 7.91 2.35
CA ILE A 138 3.50 8.20 3.64
C ILE A 138 4.93 8.73 3.44
N ASP A 139 5.68 8.21 2.46
CA ASP A 139 7.02 8.73 2.17
C ASP A 139 6.93 10.14 1.60
N MET A 140 5.94 10.42 0.72
CA MET A 140 5.63 11.76 0.20
C MET A 140 5.30 12.75 1.33
N ALA A 141 4.46 12.35 2.28
CA ALA A 141 4.01 13.20 3.38
C ALA A 141 5.16 13.63 4.31
N TYR A 142 6.13 12.75 4.51
CA TYR A 142 7.27 13.00 5.38
C TYR A 142 8.55 13.37 4.63
N LEU A 143 8.47 13.67 3.33
CA LEU A 143 9.58 14.14 2.53
C LEU A 143 9.94 15.56 2.95
N ARG A 144 11.20 15.80 3.35
CA ARG A 144 11.65 17.11 3.86
C ARG A 144 12.30 17.94 2.76
N LYS A 145 12.22 19.25 2.88
CA LYS A 145 12.89 20.19 1.97
C LYS A 145 14.39 19.92 1.85
N LYS A 146 15.04 19.57 2.96
CA LYS A 146 16.46 19.22 3.00
C LYS A 146 16.83 17.89 2.33
N ASP A 147 15.85 17.05 2.04
CA ASP A 147 16.07 15.78 1.34
C ASP A 147 16.29 16.00 -0.17
N LEU A 148 16.00 17.19 -0.68
CA LEU A 148 16.30 17.62 -2.04
C LEU A 148 17.55 18.52 -2.06
N GLN A 149 18.66 18.01 -2.60
CA GLN A 149 19.93 18.72 -2.70
C GLN A 149 20.60 18.44 -4.04
N ASN A 150 21.17 19.45 -4.65
CA ASN A 150 21.94 19.35 -5.91
C ASN A 150 21.21 18.59 -7.02
N GLY A 151 19.89 18.77 -7.14
CA GLY A 151 19.07 18.08 -8.15
C GLY A 151 18.85 16.60 -7.88
N ILE A 152 19.12 16.13 -6.66
CA ILE A 152 18.88 14.74 -6.23
C ILE A 152 17.99 14.75 -4.99
N LEU A 153 16.88 14.00 -5.08
CA LEU A 153 16.03 13.71 -3.94
C LEU A 153 16.54 12.44 -3.27
N SER A 154 16.95 12.54 -2.00
CA SER A 154 17.51 11.46 -1.20
C SER A 154 16.62 11.21 0.01
N TYR A 155 15.95 10.06 0.10
CA TYR A 155 15.09 9.75 1.23
C TYR A 155 15.17 8.29 1.64
N ARG A 156 14.89 8.03 2.91
CA ARG A 156 14.81 6.66 3.45
C ARG A 156 13.36 6.21 3.49
N ARG A 157 13.07 5.11 2.79
CA ARG A 157 11.73 4.54 2.71
C ARG A 157 11.25 4.09 4.09
N ARG A 158 10.11 4.59 4.55
CA ARG A 158 9.61 4.34 5.92
C ARG A 158 9.22 2.89 6.18
N LYS A 159 8.82 2.15 5.14
CA LYS A 159 8.39 0.75 5.29
C LYS A 159 9.57 -0.22 5.40
N THR A 160 10.62 -0.03 4.61
CA THR A 160 11.74 -0.97 4.46
C THR A 160 13.05 -0.44 5.02
N GLY A 161 13.14 0.88 5.27
CA GLY A 161 14.38 1.52 5.70
C GLY A 161 15.41 1.72 4.59
N GLN A 162 15.10 1.31 3.35
CA GLN A 162 16.02 1.45 2.23
C GLN A 162 16.21 2.90 1.83
N GLN A 163 17.47 3.29 1.59
CA GLN A 163 17.82 4.61 1.06
C GLN A 163 17.59 4.63 -0.45
N LEU A 164 16.88 5.65 -0.93
CA LEU A 164 16.58 5.85 -2.34
C LEU A 164 17.07 7.21 -2.80
N PHE A 165 17.58 7.26 -4.04
CA PHE A 165 18.04 8.46 -4.70
C PHE A 165 17.27 8.64 -6.01
N ILE A 166 16.64 9.77 -6.18
CA ILE A 166 15.83 10.10 -7.36
C ILE A 166 16.37 11.39 -7.96
N LYS A 167 16.77 11.34 -9.23
CA LYS A 167 17.08 12.56 -9.97
C LYS A 167 15.83 13.44 -10.01
N TRP A 168 16.02 14.70 -9.62
CA TRP A 168 14.92 15.66 -9.62
C TRP A 168 14.62 16.14 -11.04
N GLU A 169 13.39 16.02 -11.46
CA GLU A 169 12.96 16.37 -12.81
C GLU A 169 12.02 17.58 -12.78
N ARG A 170 11.96 18.32 -13.87
CA ARG A 170 11.14 19.52 -14.00
C ARG A 170 9.67 19.28 -13.65
N CYS A 171 9.10 18.14 -14.04
CA CYS A 171 7.71 17.80 -13.75
C CYS A 171 7.42 17.62 -12.24
N MET A 172 8.43 17.29 -11.42
CA MET A 172 8.30 17.24 -9.97
C MET A 172 8.35 18.65 -9.39
N GLN A 173 9.25 19.49 -9.90
CA GLN A 173 9.38 20.89 -9.49
C GLN A 173 8.09 21.68 -9.78
N GLU A 174 7.52 21.53 -10.97
CA GLU A 174 6.27 22.18 -11.37
C GLU A 174 5.12 21.87 -10.38
N ILE A 175 5.07 20.65 -9.83
CA ILE A 175 4.07 20.33 -8.81
C ILE A 175 4.39 21.03 -7.48
N VAL A 176 5.65 21.07 -7.07
CA VAL A 176 6.03 21.72 -5.80
C VAL A 176 5.79 23.22 -5.88
N ASP A 177 6.16 23.87 -6.98
CA ASP A 177 6.05 25.33 -7.18
C ASP A 177 4.59 25.80 -7.28
N LYS A 178 3.68 24.91 -7.61
CA LYS A 178 2.25 25.20 -7.74
C LYS A 178 1.57 25.51 -6.39
N TYR A 179 2.14 25.03 -5.30
CA TYR A 179 1.57 25.19 -3.97
C TYR A 179 2.36 26.20 -3.13
N PRO A 180 1.69 26.91 -2.21
CA PRO A 180 2.38 27.78 -1.25
C PRO A 180 3.47 27.01 -0.50
N ILE A 181 4.55 27.71 -0.17
CA ILE A 181 5.64 27.14 0.63
C ILE A 181 5.07 26.61 1.94
N ASN A 182 5.25 25.31 2.17
CA ASN A 182 4.82 24.68 3.41
C ASN A 182 5.63 25.27 4.60
N GLU A 183 4.96 25.77 5.63
CA GLU A 183 5.60 26.33 6.82
C GLU A 183 6.34 25.29 7.67
N THR A 184 5.99 24.01 7.50
CA THR A 184 6.68 22.90 8.14
C THR A 184 8.02 22.59 7.44
N GLU A 185 8.76 21.62 7.95
CA GLU A 185 10.00 21.11 7.32
C GLU A 185 9.71 20.29 6.04
N TYR A 186 8.44 19.89 5.79
CA TYR A 186 8.08 18.98 4.71
C TYR A 186 7.95 19.70 3.36
N LEU A 187 8.31 18.96 2.29
CA LEU A 187 8.36 19.48 0.93
C LEU A 187 6.95 19.68 0.34
N LEU A 188 6.06 18.71 0.53
CA LEU A 188 4.70 18.74 0.01
C LEU A 188 3.71 19.22 1.08
N PRO A 189 2.62 19.90 0.69
CA PRO A 189 1.63 20.43 1.65
C PRO A 189 0.64 19.34 2.09
N ILE A 190 1.15 18.22 2.59
CA ILE A 190 0.36 17.08 3.14
C ILE A 190 0.29 17.21 4.66
N ILE A 191 1.43 17.50 5.31
CA ILE A 191 1.52 17.83 6.72
C ILE A 191 1.84 19.32 6.80
N THR A 192 0.88 20.13 7.22
CA THR A 192 0.97 21.60 7.14
C THR A 192 0.98 22.28 8.50
N LYS A 193 0.55 21.59 9.56
CA LYS A 193 0.45 22.16 10.89
C LYS A 193 1.50 21.56 11.82
N ARG A 194 2.31 22.43 12.47
CA ARG A 194 3.41 22.01 13.36
C ARG A 194 2.93 21.45 14.70
N ASP A 195 1.83 21.98 15.21
CA ASP A 195 1.33 21.71 16.57
C ASP A 195 0.28 20.59 16.61
N GLU A 196 -0.01 19.96 15.46
CA GLU A 196 -0.96 18.86 15.37
C GLU A 196 -0.25 17.54 15.08
N ASP A 197 -0.87 16.42 15.48
CA ASP A 197 -0.37 15.06 15.20
C ASP A 197 -0.13 14.85 13.69
N TYR A 198 1.11 14.75 13.28
CA TYR A 198 1.54 14.56 11.89
C TYR A 198 0.99 13.27 11.28
N ARG A 199 0.85 12.22 12.11
CA ARG A 199 0.27 10.96 11.65
C ARG A 199 -1.20 11.11 11.32
N LYS A 200 -1.95 11.83 12.14
CA LYS A 200 -3.36 12.12 11.91
C LYS A 200 -3.56 12.98 10.65
N GLN A 201 -2.72 14.01 10.48
CA GLN A 201 -2.76 14.85 9.28
C GLN A 201 -2.56 14.02 8.02
N TYR A 202 -1.46 13.26 7.95
CA TYR A 202 -1.17 12.44 6.78
C TYR A 202 -2.26 11.40 6.49
N THR A 203 -2.84 10.79 7.54
CA THR A 203 -3.88 9.77 7.38
C THR A 203 -5.16 10.37 6.82
N ASN A 204 -5.59 11.51 7.37
CA ASN A 204 -6.76 12.23 6.89
C ASN A 204 -6.57 12.67 5.43
N GLU A 205 -5.39 13.19 5.12
CA GLU A 205 -5.08 13.65 3.78
C GLU A 205 -5.04 12.49 2.76
N LEU A 206 -4.49 11.33 3.14
CA LEU A 206 -4.54 10.13 2.32
C LEU A 206 -5.99 9.70 2.02
N HIS A 207 -6.87 9.73 3.01
CA HIS A 207 -8.29 9.42 2.82
C HIS A 207 -8.96 10.43 1.88
N ARG A 208 -8.70 11.74 2.08
CA ARG A 208 -9.21 12.83 1.23
C ARG A 208 -8.74 12.66 -0.22
N VAL A 209 -7.46 12.50 -0.43
CA VAL A 209 -6.86 12.32 -1.77
C VAL A 209 -7.42 11.09 -2.45
N ASN A 210 -7.50 9.94 -1.79
CA ASN A 210 -8.06 8.73 -2.38
C ASN A 210 -9.55 8.89 -2.74
N HIS A 211 -10.33 9.62 -1.93
CA HIS A 211 -11.73 9.92 -2.25
C HIS A 211 -11.84 10.77 -3.54
N LEU A 212 -10.99 11.78 -3.66
CA LEU A 212 -10.96 12.66 -4.82
C LEU A 212 -10.44 11.96 -6.08
N LEU A 213 -9.43 11.10 -5.94
CA LEU A 213 -8.93 10.26 -7.05
C LEU A 213 -10.01 9.33 -7.60
N LYS A 214 -10.87 8.76 -6.76
CA LYS A 214 -12.01 7.96 -7.22
C LYS A 214 -12.98 8.79 -8.07
N LYS A 215 -13.19 10.09 -7.74
CA LYS A 215 -14.00 11.00 -8.56
C LYS A 215 -13.35 11.26 -9.92
N ILE A 216 -12.02 11.48 -9.94
CA ILE A 216 -11.25 11.62 -11.19
C ILE A 216 -11.37 10.36 -12.04
N GLY A 217 -11.17 9.18 -11.43
CA GLY A 217 -11.30 7.91 -12.13
C GLY A 217 -12.68 7.71 -12.74
N LYS A 218 -13.75 8.08 -12.01
CA LYS A 218 -15.13 8.03 -12.52
C LYS A 218 -15.35 9.02 -13.66
N GLN A 219 -14.80 10.24 -13.58
CA GLN A 219 -14.92 11.25 -14.66
C GLN A 219 -14.26 10.80 -15.96
N LEU A 220 -13.23 9.97 -15.87
CA LEU A 220 -12.49 9.41 -17.01
C LEU A 220 -12.94 7.99 -17.39
N ASP A 221 -14.02 7.48 -16.81
CA ASP A 221 -14.56 6.12 -17.02
C ASP A 221 -13.49 5.03 -16.88
N LEU A 222 -12.56 5.19 -15.92
CA LEU A 222 -11.51 4.21 -15.69
C LEU A 222 -12.11 2.89 -15.16
N PRO A 223 -11.65 1.73 -15.66
CA PRO A 223 -12.19 0.43 -15.26
C PRO A 223 -11.84 0.02 -13.83
N ILE A 224 -11.06 0.82 -13.12
CA ILE A 224 -10.60 0.56 -11.76
C ILE A 224 -10.80 1.78 -10.86
N LEU A 225 -10.92 1.53 -9.56
CA LEU A 225 -10.95 2.60 -8.57
C LEU A 225 -9.57 3.25 -8.44
N LEU A 226 -9.45 4.50 -8.89
CA LEU A 226 -8.19 5.24 -8.80
C LEU A 226 -7.88 5.59 -7.34
N THR A 227 -6.65 5.28 -6.91
CA THR A 227 -6.11 5.57 -5.57
C THR A 227 -4.62 5.83 -5.67
N MET A 228 -3.99 6.38 -4.63
CA MET A 228 -2.53 6.58 -4.59
C MET A 228 -1.74 5.29 -4.85
N TYR A 229 -2.26 4.15 -4.41
CA TYR A 229 -1.61 2.85 -4.63
C TYR A 229 -1.58 2.45 -6.11
N VAL A 230 -2.59 2.86 -6.88
CA VAL A 230 -2.63 2.65 -8.35
C VAL A 230 -1.45 3.34 -9.03
N GLY A 231 -1.06 4.56 -8.60
CA GLY A 231 0.09 5.25 -9.16
C GLY A 231 1.39 4.45 -9.08
N ARG A 232 1.62 3.81 -7.93
CA ARG A 232 2.77 2.92 -7.73
C ARG A 232 2.71 1.67 -8.60
N HIS A 233 1.54 1.03 -8.71
CA HIS A 233 1.36 -0.13 -9.58
C HIS A 233 1.55 0.23 -11.06
N SER A 234 1.03 1.37 -11.47
CA SER A 234 1.12 1.83 -12.86
C SER A 234 2.55 2.12 -13.26
N TRP A 235 3.35 2.76 -12.40
CA TRP A 235 4.76 2.96 -12.68
C TRP A 235 5.49 1.65 -12.95
N ALA A 236 5.32 0.66 -12.06
CA ALA A 236 5.95 -0.65 -12.20
C ALA A 236 5.48 -1.41 -13.45
N SER A 237 4.17 -1.40 -13.72
CA SER A 237 3.59 -2.09 -14.88
C SER A 237 4.01 -1.44 -16.20
N ILE A 238 4.04 -0.12 -16.27
CA ILE A 238 4.51 0.63 -17.44
C ILE A 238 6.00 0.41 -17.65
N ALA A 239 6.83 0.45 -16.59
CA ALA A 239 8.26 0.13 -16.70
C ALA A 239 8.49 -1.28 -17.27
N LYS A 240 7.74 -2.28 -16.74
CA LYS A 240 7.79 -3.65 -17.26
C LYS A 240 7.38 -3.76 -18.73
N SER A 241 6.30 -3.07 -19.14
CA SER A 241 5.84 -3.06 -20.53
C SER A 241 6.83 -2.38 -21.48
N ARG A 242 7.78 -1.61 -20.94
CA ARG A 242 8.91 -1.00 -21.66
C ARG A 242 10.20 -1.80 -21.55
N ASN A 243 10.12 -3.06 -21.14
CA ASN A 243 11.24 -3.98 -21.02
C ASN A 243 12.32 -3.53 -20.01
N VAL A 244 11.96 -2.71 -19.01
CA VAL A 244 12.87 -2.39 -17.91
C VAL A 244 13.09 -3.66 -17.08
N PRO A 245 14.34 -4.06 -16.80
CA PRO A 245 14.64 -5.24 -16.00
C PRO A 245 13.96 -5.20 -14.62
N ILE A 246 13.51 -6.36 -14.13
CA ILE A 246 12.81 -6.47 -12.84
C ILE A 246 13.71 -6.00 -11.69
N SER A 247 15.01 -6.26 -11.75
CA SER A 247 16.00 -5.77 -10.79
C SER A 247 15.97 -4.24 -10.68
N VAL A 248 15.98 -3.55 -11.82
CA VAL A 248 15.92 -2.08 -11.90
C VAL A 248 14.58 -1.54 -11.36
N ILE A 249 13.46 -2.22 -11.67
CA ILE A 249 12.13 -1.86 -11.13
C ILE A 249 12.13 -2.06 -9.62
N SER A 250 12.68 -3.17 -9.13
CA SER A 250 12.76 -3.52 -7.71
C SER A 250 13.55 -2.47 -6.92
N GLU A 251 14.74 -2.15 -7.41
CA GLU A 251 15.61 -1.12 -6.83
C GLU A 251 14.93 0.25 -6.85
N GLY A 252 14.40 0.66 -8.01
CA GLY A 252 13.72 1.95 -8.18
C GLY A 252 12.51 2.13 -7.27
N MET A 253 11.83 1.04 -6.90
CA MET A 253 10.69 1.03 -5.97
C MET A 253 11.11 0.85 -4.50
N GLY A 254 12.37 0.54 -4.22
CA GLY A 254 12.85 0.24 -2.89
C GLY A 254 12.22 -1.04 -2.30
N HIS A 255 12.16 -2.13 -3.07
CA HIS A 255 11.77 -3.44 -2.57
C HIS A 255 12.98 -4.18 -2.01
N ASP A 256 12.80 -4.91 -0.90
CA ASP A 256 13.87 -5.68 -0.27
C ASP A 256 14.27 -6.92 -1.10
N SER A 257 13.42 -7.35 -2.04
CA SER A 257 13.71 -8.47 -2.93
C SER A 257 12.96 -8.36 -4.27
N GLU A 258 13.54 -8.93 -5.32
CA GLU A 258 12.91 -9.06 -6.64
C GLU A 258 11.64 -9.91 -6.58
N ASN A 259 11.58 -10.92 -5.70
CA ASN A 259 10.37 -11.72 -5.48
C ASN A 259 9.16 -10.85 -5.10
N THR A 260 9.36 -9.82 -4.28
CA THR A 260 8.30 -8.85 -3.97
C THR A 260 7.85 -8.13 -5.24
N THR A 261 8.77 -7.76 -6.12
CA THR A 261 8.46 -7.09 -7.39
C THR A 261 7.77 -8.07 -8.36
N GLN A 262 8.23 -9.31 -8.45
CA GLN A 262 7.61 -10.35 -9.27
C GLN A 262 6.16 -10.62 -8.84
N ILE A 263 5.89 -10.79 -7.56
CA ILE A 263 4.53 -10.94 -7.03
C ILE A 263 3.69 -9.69 -7.36
N TYR A 264 4.29 -8.52 -7.27
CA TYR A 264 3.66 -7.24 -7.57
C TYR A 264 3.29 -7.11 -9.05
N LEU A 265 4.12 -7.65 -9.95
CA LEU A 265 3.98 -7.62 -11.40
C LEU A 265 3.41 -8.93 -11.99
N ALA A 266 3.10 -9.93 -11.17
CA ALA A 266 2.79 -11.30 -11.60
C ALA A 266 1.49 -11.46 -12.38
N SER A 267 0.62 -10.48 -12.40
CA SER A 267 -0.45 -10.42 -13.38
C SER A 267 0.06 -9.71 -14.62
N LEU A 268 0.69 -10.44 -15.53
CA LEU A 268 0.89 -9.97 -16.90
C LEU A 268 -0.49 -9.68 -17.50
N ASP A 269 -0.59 -8.55 -18.15
CA ASP A 269 -1.67 -8.29 -19.08
C ASP A 269 -1.68 -9.44 -20.09
N THR A 270 -2.79 -10.15 -20.22
CA THR A 270 -2.96 -11.22 -21.23
C THR A 270 -2.51 -10.77 -22.61
N SER A 271 -2.66 -9.49 -22.91
CA SER A 271 -2.19 -8.87 -24.16
C SER A 271 -0.69 -9.03 -24.42
N VAL A 272 0.14 -9.14 -23.39
CA VAL A 272 1.60 -9.38 -23.55
C VAL A 272 1.86 -10.83 -23.94
N VAL A 273 1.12 -11.75 -23.32
CA VAL A 273 1.18 -13.19 -23.65
C VAL A 273 0.65 -13.42 -25.06
N ASP A 274 -0.48 -12.78 -25.39
CA ASP A 274 -1.11 -12.89 -26.71
C ASP A 274 -0.19 -12.33 -27.83
N LYS A 275 0.47 -11.20 -27.57
CA LYS A 275 1.47 -10.65 -28.52
C LYS A 275 2.69 -11.56 -28.68
N ALA A 276 3.17 -12.17 -27.60
CA ALA A 276 4.24 -13.13 -27.67
C ALA A 276 3.81 -14.38 -28.44
N ASN A 277 2.61 -14.90 -28.15
CA ASN A 277 2.05 -16.04 -28.87
C ASN A 277 1.87 -15.73 -30.36
N LYS A 278 1.34 -14.54 -30.70
CA LYS A 278 1.21 -14.14 -32.11
C LYS A 278 2.55 -14.15 -32.84
N LYS A 279 3.61 -13.61 -32.22
CA LYS A 279 4.96 -13.64 -32.81
C LYS A 279 5.47 -15.07 -33.05
N ILE A 280 5.08 -16.02 -32.19
CA ILE A 280 5.43 -17.44 -32.38
C ILE A 280 4.60 -18.04 -33.53
N LEU A 281 3.32 -17.71 -33.60
CA LEU A 281 2.44 -18.19 -34.68
C LEU A 281 2.82 -17.60 -36.04
N ASP A 282 3.32 -16.37 -36.09
CA ASP A 282 3.79 -15.69 -37.31
C ASP A 282 5.08 -16.36 -37.88
N LEU A 283 5.70 -17.30 -37.16
CA LEU A 283 6.88 -18.11 -37.63
C LEU A 283 6.49 -19.44 -38.26
N LEU A 284 5.20 -19.83 -38.20
CA LEU A 284 4.65 -21.05 -38.78
C LEU A 284 4.07 -20.81 -40.16
#